data_13ac5b64c5aac2f4c63b340dc6bfc363
#
_entry.id   13ac5b64c5aac2f4c63b340dc6bfc363
#
_cell.length_a   1.000
_cell.length_b   1.000
_cell.length_c   1.000
_cell.angle_alpha   90.00
_cell.angle_beta   90.00
_cell.angle_gamma   90.00
#
_symmetry.space_group_name_H-M   'P 1'
#
loop_
_entity.id
_entity.type
_entity.pdbx_description
1 polymer ?
#
loop_
_entity_poly.entity_id
_entity_poly.type
_entity_poly.pdbx_seq_one_letter_code
_entity_poly.pdbx_strand_id
1 'polypeptide(L)' 'MITLRIKDLREDNDLTQAQVAKKLMCDQSLYSKYERGEREIPLRLLIILAEYYNVSLDYLVGRTNKKEFNI' A
#
# COMPACT_ATOMS: atom_id res chain seq x y z
N MET A 1 -9.15 13.85 -3.86
CA MET A 1 -7.74 13.44 -3.63
C MET A 1 -7.72 12.04 -3.04
N ILE A 2 -6.89 11.17 -3.60
CA ILE A 2 -6.76 9.81 -3.09
C ILE A 2 -5.76 9.81 -1.94
N THR A 3 -6.17 9.26 -0.80
CA THR A 3 -5.30 9.12 0.36
C THR A 3 -4.90 7.66 0.50
N LEU A 4 -3.67 7.35 0.13
CA LEU A 4 -3.17 5.98 0.24
C LEU A 4 -2.87 5.65 1.70
N ARG A 5 -3.26 4.46 2.13
CA ARG A 5 -3.00 3.96 3.48
C ARG A 5 -1.82 3.01 3.55
N ILE A 6 -0.97 3.03 2.53
CA ILE A 6 0.14 2.06 2.45
C ILE A 6 1.14 2.25 3.59
N LYS A 7 1.42 3.49 3.97
CA LYS A 7 2.32 3.76 5.09
C LYS A 7 1.71 3.31 6.41
N ASP A 8 0.44 3.64 6.65
CA ASP A 8 -0.24 3.28 7.88
C ASP A 8 -0.30 1.77 8.06
N LEU A 9 -0.65 1.05 6.99
CA LEU A 9 -0.72 -0.41 7.05
C LEU A 9 0.66 -1.02 7.27
N ARG A 10 1.70 -0.44 6.66
CA ARG A 10 3.06 -0.90 6.87
C ARG A 10 3.45 -0.75 8.33
N GLU A 11 3.20 0.42 8.90
CA GLU A 11 3.55 0.70 10.30
C GLU A 11 2.72 -0.16 11.26
N ASP A 12 1.44 -0.33 10.98
CA ASP A 12 0.56 -1.17 11.80
C ASP A 12 1.03 -2.62 11.84
N ASN A 13 1.71 -3.08 10.82
CA ASN A 13 2.23 -4.45 10.74
C ASN A 13 3.71 -4.54 11.12
N ASP A 14 4.27 -3.47 11.66
CA ASP A 14 5.67 -3.41 12.11
C ASP A 14 6.67 -3.75 11.00
N LEU A 15 6.38 -3.32 9.78
CA LEU A 15 7.22 -3.57 8.63
C LEU A 15 8.07 -2.35 8.29
N THR A 16 9.28 -2.60 7.78
CA THR A 16 10.13 -1.53 7.26
C THR A 16 9.80 -1.27 5.80
N GLN A 17 10.19 -0.11 5.29
CA GLN A 17 10.06 0.18 3.86
C GLN A 17 10.81 -0.84 3.02
N ALA A 18 11.99 -1.28 3.48
CA ALA A 18 12.78 -2.27 2.76
C ALA A 18 12.04 -3.60 2.62
N GLN A 19 11.35 -4.03 3.69
CA GLN A 19 10.60 -5.29 3.66
C GLN A 19 9.46 -5.23 2.65
N VAL A 20 8.71 -4.12 2.63
CA VAL A 20 7.60 -3.98 1.70
C VAL A 20 8.10 -3.81 0.27
N ALA A 21 9.17 -3.05 0.07
CA ALA A 21 9.77 -2.90 -1.26
C ALA A 21 10.19 -4.25 -1.82
N LYS A 22 10.76 -5.10 -0.98
CA LYS A 22 11.16 -6.46 -1.39
C LYS A 22 9.93 -7.27 -1.81
N LYS A 23 8.86 -7.18 -1.06
CA LYS A 23 7.60 -7.85 -1.39
C LYS A 23 7.07 -7.41 -2.75
N LEU A 24 7.23 -6.13 -3.07
CA LEU A 24 6.78 -5.57 -4.35
C LEU A 24 7.82 -5.73 -5.46
N MET A 25 9.00 -6.27 -5.14
CA MET A 25 10.11 -6.45 -6.08
C MET A 25 10.56 -5.11 -6.68
N CYS A 26 10.62 -4.08 -5.86
CA CYS A 26 11.09 -2.76 -6.29
C CYS A 26 12.13 -2.22 -5.30
N ASP A 27 12.82 -1.14 -5.69
CA ASP A 27 13.78 -0.49 -4.82
C ASP A 27 13.11 0.19 -3.64
N GLN A 28 13.79 0.19 -2.49
CA GLN A 28 13.29 0.89 -1.32
C GLN A 28 13.11 2.38 -1.61
N SER A 29 14.03 2.98 -2.36
CA SER A 29 13.94 4.39 -2.67
C SER A 29 12.69 4.71 -3.52
N LEU A 30 12.34 3.84 -4.46
CA LEU A 30 11.12 3.99 -5.25
C LEU A 30 9.89 3.80 -4.36
N TYR A 31 9.89 2.76 -3.52
CA TYR A 31 8.77 2.53 -2.62
C TYR A 31 8.55 3.73 -1.68
N SER A 32 9.65 4.31 -1.18
CA SER A 32 9.57 5.51 -0.34
C SER A 32 8.87 6.66 -1.06
N LYS A 33 9.14 6.82 -2.36
CA LYS A 33 8.47 7.85 -3.16
C LYS A 33 6.98 7.59 -3.30
N TYR A 34 6.57 6.32 -3.37
CA TYR A 34 5.15 5.98 -3.37
C TYR A 34 4.47 6.43 -2.08
N GLU A 35 5.12 6.19 -0.93
CA GLU A 35 4.54 6.60 0.35
C GLU A 35 4.44 8.11 0.49
N ARG A 36 5.38 8.83 -0.08
CA ARG A 36 5.39 10.30 -0.01
C ARG A 36 4.51 10.96 -1.08
N GLY A 37 3.96 10.17 -2.01
CA GLY A 37 3.17 10.71 -3.10
C GLY A 37 3.98 11.37 -4.20
N GLU A 38 5.29 11.14 -4.24
CA GLU A 38 6.17 11.69 -5.27
C GLU A 38 6.14 10.90 -6.56
N ARG A 39 5.69 9.67 -6.51
CA ARG A 39 5.52 8.80 -7.67
C ARG A 39 4.19 8.07 -7.53
N GLU A 40 3.50 7.94 -8.65
CA GLU A 40 2.24 7.21 -8.68
C GLU A 40 2.50 5.72 -8.65
N ILE A 41 1.87 5.01 -7.70
CA ILE A 41 2.05 3.57 -7.57
C ILE A 41 1.17 2.84 -8.60
N PRO A 42 1.73 1.89 -9.36
CA PRO A 42 0.94 1.13 -10.33
C PRO A 42 -0.16 0.31 -9.66
N LEU A 43 -1.29 0.17 -10.35
CA LEU A 43 -2.43 -0.58 -9.83
C LEU A 43 -2.05 -2.02 -9.44
N ARG A 44 -1.22 -2.70 -10.23
CA ARG A 44 -0.82 -4.07 -9.91
C ARG A 44 -0.11 -4.17 -8.56
N LEU A 45 0.65 -3.14 -8.18
CA LEU A 45 1.33 -3.13 -6.88
C LEU A 45 0.34 -2.85 -5.75
N LEU A 46 -0.67 -2.01 -6.00
CA LEU A 46 -1.73 -1.79 -5.03
C LEU A 46 -2.52 -3.06 -4.76
N ILE A 47 -2.78 -3.84 -5.79
CA ILE A 47 -3.48 -5.13 -5.64
C ILE A 47 -2.64 -6.08 -4.78
N ILE A 48 -1.33 -6.15 -5.02
CA ILE A 48 -0.43 -6.98 -4.21
C ILE A 48 -0.48 -6.55 -2.74
N LEU A 49 -0.45 -5.24 -2.49
CA LEU A 49 -0.50 -4.74 -1.12
C LEU A 49 -1.84 -5.01 -0.45
N ALA A 50 -2.95 -4.87 -1.19
CA ALA A 50 -4.26 -5.17 -0.64
C ALA A 50 -4.35 -6.63 -0.21
N GLU A 51 -3.83 -7.55 -1.03
CA GLU A 51 -3.78 -8.95 -0.69
C GLU A 51 -2.82 -9.22 0.48
N TYR A 52 -1.66 -8.58 0.46
CA TYR A 52 -0.64 -8.75 1.49
C TYR A 52 -1.16 -8.34 2.87
N TYR A 53 -1.88 -7.21 2.93
CA TYR A 53 -2.44 -6.71 4.18
C TYR A 53 -3.84 -7.25 4.46
N ASN A 54 -4.40 -8.04 3.55
CA ASN A 54 -5.73 -8.61 3.67
C ASN A 54 -6.80 -7.53 3.89
N VAL A 55 -6.76 -6.52 3.06
CA VAL A 55 -7.74 -5.42 3.07
C VAL A 55 -8.28 -5.21 1.65
N SER A 56 -9.40 -4.51 1.54
CA SER A 56 -9.95 -4.18 0.23
C SER A 56 -9.09 -3.13 -0.46
N LEU A 57 -9.10 -3.14 -1.78
CA LEU A 57 -8.43 -2.11 -2.56
C LEU A 57 -9.03 -0.74 -2.26
N ASP A 58 -10.35 -0.66 -2.08
CA ASP A 58 -11.03 0.59 -1.75
C ASP A 58 -10.52 1.17 -0.42
N TYR A 59 -10.29 0.30 0.58
CA TYR A 59 -9.73 0.76 1.84
C TYR A 59 -8.31 1.28 1.65
N LEU A 60 -7.50 0.56 0.87
CA LEU A 60 -6.11 0.90 0.66
C LEU A 60 -5.97 2.28 0.00
N VAL A 61 -6.84 2.61 -0.93
CA VAL A 61 -6.80 3.91 -1.63
C VAL A 61 -7.65 4.98 -0.94
N GLY A 62 -8.22 4.69 0.21
CA GLY A 62 -8.94 5.68 1.01
C GLY A 62 -10.37 5.96 0.59
N ARG A 63 -10.98 5.08 -0.24
CA ARG A 63 -12.36 5.28 -0.68
C ARG A 63 -13.38 4.81 0.33
N THR A 64 -12.98 3.98 1.29
CA THR A 64 -13.86 3.47 2.34
C THR A 64 -13.06 3.31 3.63
N ASN A 65 -13.75 3.29 4.76
CA ASN A 65 -13.15 2.99 6.05
C ASN A 65 -13.32 1.51 6.43
N LYS A 66 -13.93 0.72 5.56
CA LYS A 66 -14.11 -0.71 5.78
C LYS A 66 -12.96 -1.48 5.18
N LYS A 67 -12.28 -2.26 6.00
CA LYS A 67 -11.13 -3.07 5.56
C LYS A 67 -11.54 -4.28 4.74
N GLU A 68 -12.74 -4.83 5.00
CA GLU A 68 -13.17 -6.07 4.35
C GLU A 68 -13.35 -5.88 2.86
N PHE A 69 -13.12 -6.99 2.13
CA PHE A 69 -13.41 -7.01 0.71
C PHE A 69 -14.91 -6.81 0.50
N ASN A 70 -15.24 -5.94 -0.43
CA ASN A 70 -16.62 -5.67 -0.79
C ASN A 70 -16.98 -6.64 -1.91
N ILE A 71 -17.72 -7.67 -1.56
CA ILE A 71 -18.13 -8.69 -2.51
C ILE A 71 -19.49 -8.36 -3.07
#